data_4d9ded91ef943cd0f489f4d2b331d030
#
_entry.id   4d9ded91ef943cd0f489f4d2b331d030
#
_cell.length_a   1.000
_cell.length_b   1.000
_cell.length_c   1.000
_cell.angle_alpha   90.00
_cell.angle_beta   90.00
_cell.angle_gamma   90.00
#
_symmetry.space_group_name_H-M   'P 1'
#
loop_
_entity.id
_entity.type
_entity.pdbx_description
1 polymer ?
#
loop_
_entity_poly.entity_id
_entity_poly.type
_entity_poly.pdbx_seq_one_letter_code
_entity_poly.pdbx_strand_id
1 'polypeptide(L)'
;AAPGSYVYVTTAIRDVTSEVLGGLGQGIDDAERARTVERRQRQLVDACERPGGVRCRVADFYEGTSFQLVTQMEIRDVRLVYAPSEGIGDFGGEVDNWMWPRHTGDFGFLRAWVGPDGRPAEHAGDNVPYRPKHWLKVATRGVGPGDLVWIPGYPGRTFRYRTAAEVRATREHAMPRFVQGASDLIALLERENGRGRAVALANYARIRGLANTMKKYEGQLLAMRDGSVEAALEAREAKLREDA
;
A
#
# COMPACT_ATOMS: atom_id res chain seq x y z
N ALA A 1 13.72 -1.43 -20.19
CA ALA A 1 12.29 -1.38 -19.82
C ALA A 1 12.04 -2.28 -18.61
N ALA A 2 11.05 -1.94 -17.80
CA ALA A 2 10.52 -2.79 -16.76
C ALA A 2 9.13 -3.30 -17.21
N PRO A 3 9.09 -4.43 -17.96
CA PRO A 3 7.86 -4.93 -18.56
C PRO A 3 6.77 -5.18 -17.50
N GLY A 4 5.54 -4.72 -17.78
CA GLY A 4 4.42 -4.84 -16.86
C GLY A 4 4.42 -3.84 -15.70
N SER A 5 5.43 -2.98 -15.59
CA SER A 5 5.44 -1.88 -14.63
C SER A 5 4.74 -0.66 -15.21
N TYR A 6 4.03 0.06 -14.35
CA TYR A 6 3.40 1.33 -14.70
C TYR A 6 3.47 2.28 -13.50
N VAL A 7 3.35 3.57 -13.78
CA VAL A 7 3.25 4.60 -12.75
C VAL A 7 2.05 5.50 -13.01
N TYR A 8 1.40 5.93 -11.95
CA TYR A 8 0.31 6.89 -12.02
C TYR A 8 0.78 8.28 -11.64
N VAL A 9 0.44 9.26 -12.48
CA VAL A 9 0.61 10.68 -12.17
C VAL A 9 -0.76 11.29 -11.93
N THR A 10 -1.04 11.70 -10.71
CA THR A 10 -2.31 12.36 -10.38
C THR A 10 -2.33 13.73 -11.03
N THR A 11 -3.32 13.97 -11.89
CA THR A 11 -3.50 15.21 -12.66
C THR A 11 -4.60 16.08 -12.10
N ALA A 12 -5.60 15.50 -11.44
CA ALA A 12 -6.68 16.22 -10.78
C ALA A 12 -7.26 15.43 -9.60
N ILE A 13 -7.75 16.17 -8.62
CA ILE A 13 -8.58 15.64 -7.51
C ILE A 13 -9.78 16.56 -7.39
N ARG A 14 -10.99 15.98 -7.41
CA ARG A 14 -12.25 16.71 -7.32
C ARG A 14 -13.13 16.11 -6.24
N ASP A 15 -13.67 16.94 -5.36
CA ASP A 15 -14.69 16.50 -4.42
C ASP A 15 -15.98 16.11 -5.16
N VAL A 16 -16.48 14.92 -4.88
CA VAL A 16 -17.68 14.34 -5.47
C VAL A 16 -18.64 13.83 -4.39
N THR A 17 -18.47 14.28 -3.17
CA THR A 17 -19.26 13.84 -2.01
C THR A 17 -20.76 14.05 -2.24
N SER A 18 -21.14 15.22 -2.75
CA SER A 18 -22.54 15.54 -3.02
C SER A 18 -23.13 14.70 -4.16
N GLU A 19 -22.32 14.34 -5.16
CA GLU A 19 -22.73 13.48 -6.28
C GLU A 19 -22.92 12.03 -5.83
N VAL A 20 -22.10 11.57 -4.88
CA VAL A 20 -22.19 10.22 -4.33
C VAL A 20 -23.31 10.10 -3.29
N LEU A 21 -23.38 11.04 -2.34
CA LEU A 21 -24.27 10.95 -1.18
C LEU A 21 -25.59 11.74 -1.33
N GLY A 22 -25.66 12.69 -2.26
CA GLY A 22 -26.83 13.58 -2.39
C GLY A 22 -28.14 12.84 -2.53
N GLY A 23 -29.16 13.26 -1.77
CA GLY A 23 -30.49 12.65 -1.76
C GLY A 23 -30.59 11.27 -1.08
N LEU A 24 -29.50 10.76 -0.45
CA LEU A 24 -29.56 9.59 0.40
C LEU A 24 -30.03 10.03 1.79
N GLY A 25 -31.35 10.03 2.02
CA GLY A 25 -31.97 10.46 3.29
C GLY A 25 -31.80 9.47 4.44
N GLN A 26 -32.18 9.92 5.64
CA GLN A 26 -32.36 9.02 6.79
C GLN A 26 -33.55 8.10 6.50
N GLY A 27 -33.34 6.79 6.67
CA GLY A 27 -34.42 5.78 6.47
C GLY A 27 -34.30 4.95 5.20
N ILE A 28 -33.29 5.20 4.34
CA ILE A 28 -32.97 4.27 3.27
C ILE A 28 -32.32 3.02 3.87
N ASP A 29 -32.69 1.85 3.38
CA ASP A 29 -32.07 0.57 3.76
C ASP A 29 -30.56 0.58 3.47
N ASP A 30 -29.76 0.04 4.40
CA ASP A 30 -28.30 0.05 4.33
C ASP A 30 -27.77 -0.64 3.07
N ALA A 31 -28.41 -1.75 2.65
CA ALA A 31 -28.04 -2.44 1.43
C ALA A 31 -28.38 -1.63 0.17
N GLU A 32 -29.48 -0.91 0.16
CA GLU A 32 -29.85 0.00 -0.93
C GLU A 32 -28.93 1.22 -0.98
N ARG A 33 -28.60 1.78 0.19
CA ARG A 33 -27.62 2.86 0.31
C ARG A 33 -26.27 2.43 -0.28
N ALA A 34 -25.74 1.27 0.12
CA ALA A 34 -24.47 0.73 -0.36
C ALA A 34 -24.48 0.55 -1.90
N ARG A 35 -25.53 -0.09 -2.44
CA ARG A 35 -25.69 -0.28 -3.89
C ARG A 35 -25.76 1.05 -4.64
N THR A 36 -26.41 2.05 -4.08
CA THR A 36 -26.55 3.36 -4.72
C THR A 36 -25.22 4.11 -4.73
N VAL A 37 -24.48 4.11 -3.62
CA VAL A 37 -23.12 4.68 -3.52
C VAL A 37 -22.20 4.02 -4.55
N GLU A 38 -22.16 2.69 -4.60
CA GLU A 38 -21.31 1.95 -5.53
C GLU A 38 -21.66 2.25 -7.00
N ARG A 39 -22.95 2.30 -7.35
CA ARG A 39 -23.40 2.64 -8.70
C ARG A 39 -22.97 4.04 -9.10
N ARG A 40 -23.13 5.04 -8.23
CA ARG A 40 -22.73 6.43 -8.49
C ARG A 40 -21.22 6.57 -8.63
N GLN A 41 -20.44 5.89 -7.80
CA GLN A 41 -18.98 5.85 -7.93
C GLN A 41 -18.57 5.29 -9.30
N ARG A 42 -19.15 4.17 -9.73
CA ARG A 42 -18.89 3.61 -11.08
C ARG A 42 -19.25 4.59 -12.19
N GLN A 43 -20.41 5.24 -12.13
CA GLN A 43 -20.80 6.24 -13.12
C GLN A 43 -19.82 7.41 -13.22
N LEU A 44 -19.28 7.89 -12.09
CA LEU A 44 -18.27 8.94 -12.05
C LEU A 44 -16.96 8.49 -12.69
N VAL A 45 -16.52 7.27 -12.38
CA VAL A 45 -15.32 6.68 -13.00
C VAL A 45 -15.50 6.52 -14.51
N ASP A 46 -16.60 5.92 -14.95
CA ASP A 46 -16.90 5.71 -16.38
C ASP A 46 -16.97 7.04 -17.16
N ALA A 47 -17.58 8.06 -16.56
CA ALA A 47 -17.65 9.40 -17.16
C ALA A 47 -16.26 10.05 -17.27
N CYS A 48 -15.42 9.88 -16.25
CA CYS A 48 -14.06 10.39 -16.19
C CYS A 48 -13.14 9.71 -17.20
N GLU A 49 -13.25 8.41 -17.38
CA GLU A 49 -12.38 7.62 -18.28
C GLU A 49 -12.84 7.64 -19.75
N ARG A 50 -14.08 8.06 -20.02
CA ARG A 50 -14.68 8.08 -21.38
C ARG A 50 -13.85 8.79 -22.45
N PRO A 51 -13.19 9.95 -22.16
CA PRO A 51 -12.33 10.60 -23.15
C PRO A 51 -11.06 9.81 -23.49
N GLY A 52 -10.68 8.80 -22.67
CA GLY A 52 -9.47 8.02 -22.81
C GLY A 52 -8.21 8.72 -22.28
N GLY A 53 -7.12 7.96 -22.16
CA GLY A 53 -5.79 8.47 -21.74
C GLY A 53 -5.63 8.75 -20.25
N VAL A 54 -6.65 8.47 -19.44
CA VAL A 54 -6.60 8.60 -17.98
C VAL A 54 -7.21 7.39 -17.29
N ARG A 55 -6.80 7.19 -16.04
CA ARG A 55 -7.42 6.26 -15.09
C ARG A 55 -8.05 7.07 -13.97
N CYS A 56 -9.24 6.68 -13.61
CA CYS A 56 -10.01 7.38 -12.60
C CYS A 56 -10.39 6.44 -11.47
N ARG A 57 -10.45 6.95 -10.26
CA ARG A 57 -11.01 6.24 -9.11
C ARG A 57 -11.70 7.20 -8.17
N VAL A 58 -12.78 6.75 -7.56
CA VAL A 58 -13.35 7.46 -6.41
C VAL A 58 -12.73 6.87 -5.15
N ALA A 59 -12.08 7.71 -4.37
CA ALA A 59 -11.54 7.37 -3.07
C ALA A 59 -12.48 7.88 -1.98
N ASP A 60 -12.80 7.02 -1.03
CA ASP A 60 -13.55 7.38 0.17
C ASP A 60 -12.60 7.77 1.30
N PHE A 61 -13.00 8.75 2.08
CA PHE A 61 -12.30 9.22 3.27
C PHE A 61 -13.27 9.24 4.45
N TYR A 62 -12.71 9.09 5.65
CA TYR A 62 -13.44 9.17 6.90
C TYR A 62 -14.67 8.23 6.91
N GLU A 63 -14.43 6.95 6.57
CA GLU A 63 -15.47 5.90 6.56
C GLU A 63 -16.70 6.25 5.70
N GLY A 64 -16.46 6.83 4.51
CA GLY A 64 -17.51 7.13 3.56
C GLY A 64 -18.27 8.44 3.81
N THR A 65 -17.69 9.37 4.58
CA THR A 65 -18.27 10.70 4.77
C THR A 65 -17.82 11.71 3.71
N SER A 66 -16.70 11.44 3.01
CA SER A 66 -16.16 12.27 1.92
C SER A 66 -15.67 11.39 0.77
N PHE A 67 -15.94 11.85 -0.47
CA PHE A 67 -15.56 11.14 -1.68
C PHE A 67 -14.80 12.07 -2.63
N GLN A 68 -13.64 11.59 -3.10
CA GLN A 68 -12.79 12.33 -4.02
C GLN A 68 -12.61 11.55 -5.32
N LEU A 69 -12.93 12.17 -6.46
CA LEU A 69 -12.59 11.63 -7.77
C LEU A 69 -11.15 11.99 -8.10
N VAL A 70 -10.30 10.99 -8.17
CA VAL A 70 -8.89 11.10 -8.50
C VAL A 70 -8.69 10.75 -9.96
N THR A 71 -8.18 11.69 -10.76
CA THR A 71 -7.83 11.49 -12.17
C THR A 71 -6.32 11.32 -12.28
N GLN A 72 -5.89 10.28 -12.96
CA GLN A 72 -4.47 9.91 -13.08
C GLN A 72 -4.10 9.61 -14.53
N MET A 73 -2.94 10.05 -14.95
CA MET A 73 -2.29 9.60 -16.17
C MET A 73 -1.52 8.31 -15.86
N GLU A 74 -1.79 7.22 -16.60
CA GLU A 74 -1.07 5.96 -16.47
C GLU A 74 0.08 5.91 -17.48
N ILE A 75 1.32 5.90 -17.02
CA ILE A 75 2.51 5.78 -17.88
C ILE A 75 3.03 4.35 -17.80
N ARG A 76 3.09 3.67 -18.94
CA ARG A 76 3.46 2.26 -19.06
C ARG A 76 4.90 2.04 -19.48
N ASP A 77 5.56 3.02 -20.10
CA ASP A 77 6.99 2.92 -20.40
C ASP A 77 7.79 3.39 -19.18
N VAL A 78 8.06 2.45 -18.28
CA VAL A 78 8.87 2.67 -17.09
C VAL A 78 10.22 1.96 -17.27
N ARG A 79 11.32 2.69 -17.05
CA ARG A 79 12.67 2.18 -17.24
C ARG A 79 13.47 2.27 -15.96
N LEU A 80 14.14 1.19 -15.59
CA LEU A 80 15.09 1.15 -14.49
C LEU A 80 16.29 2.05 -14.83
N VAL A 81 16.61 2.97 -13.95
CA VAL A 81 17.80 3.82 -14.06
C VAL A 81 18.91 3.27 -13.18
N TYR A 82 18.59 2.93 -11.92
CA TYR A 82 19.54 2.40 -10.97
C TYR A 82 18.83 1.59 -9.88
N ALA A 83 19.45 0.53 -9.46
CA ALA A 83 19.15 -0.17 -8.22
C ALA A 83 20.49 -0.66 -7.63
N PRO A 84 20.70 -0.59 -6.31
CA PRO A 84 21.88 -1.16 -5.68
C PRO A 84 21.91 -2.67 -5.84
N SER A 85 23.08 -3.27 -5.65
CA SER A 85 23.18 -4.72 -5.54
C SER A 85 22.41 -5.22 -4.31
N GLU A 86 21.98 -6.48 -4.33
CA GLU A 86 21.23 -7.11 -3.23
C GLU A 86 21.97 -6.98 -1.88
N GLY A 87 23.30 -7.14 -1.87
CA GLY A 87 24.12 -6.99 -0.65
C GLY A 87 24.11 -5.58 -0.04
N ILE A 88 23.62 -4.56 -0.76
CA ILE A 88 23.39 -3.20 -0.24
C ILE A 88 21.89 -2.99 -0.01
N GLY A 89 21.07 -3.32 -1.01
CA GLY A 89 19.63 -3.08 -1.00
C GLY A 89 18.88 -3.93 0.00
N ASP A 90 19.39 -5.10 0.32
CA ASP A 90 18.85 -6.03 1.33
C ASP A 90 19.88 -6.39 2.41
N PHE A 91 20.75 -5.44 2.79
CA PHE A 91 21.75 -5.66 3.82
C PHE A 91 21.10 -6.10 5.13
N GLY A 92 21.57 -7.21 5.71
CA GLY A 92 21.01 -7.83 6.89
C GLY A 92 19.82 -8.78 6.62
N GLY A 93 19.26 -8.78 5.41
CA GLY A 93 18.22 -9.68 4.96
C GLY A 93 17.03 -9.79 5.92
N GLU A 94 16.45 -11.00 6.05
CA GLU A 94 15.34 -11.24 6.97
C GLU A 94 15.75 -11.15 8.46
N VAL A 95 17.04 -11.30 8.80
CA VAL A 95 17.51 -11.15 10.19
C VAL A 95 17.24 -9.73 10.69
N ASP A 96 17.54 -8.72 9.87
CA ASP A 96 17.36 -7.31 10.24
C ASP A 96 15.95 -6.77 9.90
N ASN A 97 15.13 -7.52 9.19
CA ASN A 97 13.76 -7.10 8.88
C ASN A 97 12.96 -6.91 10.17
N TRP A 98 12.22 -5.79 10.28
CA TRP A 98 11.51 -5.35 11.49
C TRP A 98 12.40 -5.08 12.71
N MET A 99 13.71 -4.91 12.48
CA MET A 99 14.69 -4.61 13.53
C MET A 99 15.17 -3.15 13.41
N TRP A 100 15.66 -2.63 14.52
CA TRP A 100 16.29 -1.31 14.61
C TRP A 100 17.64 -1.44 15.32
N PRO A 101 18.68 -0.73 14.86
CA PRO A 101 18.74 0.13 13.67
C PRO A 101 18.86 -0.65 12.36
N ARG A 102 18.47 0.00 11.23
CA ARG A 102 18.61 -0.55 9.88
C ARG A 102 19.79 0.09 9.16
N HIS A 103 20.52 -0.73 8.40
CA HIS A 103 21.70 -0.31 7.63
C HIS A 103 21.58 -0.63 6.14
N THR A 104 20.40 -0.95 5.68
CA THR A 104 20.14 -1.30 4.27
C THR A 104 20.01 -0.04 3.41
N GLY A 105 20.53 -0.11 2.19
CA GLY A 105 20.35 0.90 1.14
C GLY A 105 19.20 0.53 0.19
N ASP A 106 18.00 0.33 0.72
CA ASP A 106 16.81 -0.10 -0.01
C ASP A 106 16.19 1.08 -0.77
N PHE A 107 16.75 1.36 -1.95
CA PHE A 107 16.24 2.38 -2.87
C PHE A 107 16.46 1.99 -4.32
N GLY A 108 15.69 2.61 -5.22
CA GLY A 108 15.86 2.46 -6.65
C GLY A 108 15.37 3.69 -7.40
N PHE A 109 15.90 3.90 -8.59
CA PHE A 109 15.47 4.98 -9.48
C PHE A 109 14.84 4.39 -10.73
N LEU A 110 13.63 4.81 -11.00
CA LEU A 110 12.89 4.53 -12.21
C LEU A 110 12.66 5.84 -12.97
N ARG A 111 12.57 5.76 -14.29
CA ARG A 111 12.18 6.90 -15.13
C ARG A 111 10.97 6.54 -15.96
N ALA A 112 9.96 7.38 -15.91
CA ALA A 112 8.79 7.31 -16.77
C ALA A 112 9.09 7.95 -18.13
N TRP A 113 8.59 7.32 -19.20
CA TRP A 113 8.72 7.77 -20.59
C TRP A 113 7.32 7.85 -21.20
N VAL A 114 7.15 8.79 -22.12
CA VAL A 114 5.89 9.08 -22.83
C VAL A 114 6.15 9.21 -24.31
N GLY A 115 5.11 9.17 -25.11
CA GLY A 115 5.25 9.43 -26.55
C GLY A 115 5.81 10.83 -26.83
N PRO A 116 6.29 11.09 -28.05
CA PRO A 116 6.82 12.39 -28.46
C PRO A 116 5.82 13.56 -28.29
N ASP A 117 4.52 13.24 -28.29
CA ASP A 117 3.42 14.17 -28.03
C ASP A 117 3.15 14.43 -26.53
N GLY A 118 3.92 13.82 -25.63
CA GLY A 118 3.76 13.91 -24.18
C GLY A 118 2.64 13.06 -23.60
N ARG A 119 1.97 12.22 -24.39
CA ARG A 119 0.90 11.33 -23.93
C ARG A 119 1.45 9.98 -23.50
N PRO A 120 0.72 9.26 -22.59
CA PRO A 120 1.05 7.88 -22.29
C PRO A 120 1.17 7.03 -23.55
N ALA A 121 2.23 6.22 -23.61
CA ALA A 121 2.50 5.31 -24.71
C ALA A 121 3.06 3.99 -24.17
N GLU A 122 2.91 2.93 -24.97
CA GLU A 122 3.61 1.68 -24.74
C GLU A 122 5.12 1.88 -24.99
N HIS A 123 5.93 0.95 -24.51
CA HIS A 123 7.38 1.03 -24.69
C HIS A 123 7.78 1.11 -26.18
N ALA A 124 8.45 2.19 -26.53
CA ALA A 124 8.98 2.44 -27.89
C ALA A 124 10.32 3.18 -27.85
N GLY A 125 11.11 3.03 -28.94
CA GLY A 125 12.43 3.62 -29.02
C GLY A 125 12.44 5.14 -29.15
N ASP A 126 11.39 5.72 -29.70
CA ASP A 126 11.18 7.15 -29.93
C ASP A 126 10.49 7.87 -28.74
N ASN A 127 10.07 7.13 -27.71
CA ASN A 127 9.53 7.75 -26.51
C ASN A 127 10.55 8.69 -25.86
N VAL A 128 10.04 9.75 -25.25
CA VAL A 128 10.82 10.77 -24.55
C VAL A 128 10.60 10.72 -23.04
N PRO A 129 11.56 11.16 -22.22
CA PRO A 129 11.38 11.22 -20.76
C PRO A 129 10.20 12.10 -20.38
N TYR A 130 9.32 11.58 -19.52
CA TYR A 130 8.25 12.39 -18.93
C TYR A 130 8.83 13.54 -18.11
N ARG A 131 8.32 14.74 -18.33
CA ARG A 131 8.71 15.95 -17.61
C ARG A 131 7.51 16.46 -16.78
N PRO A 132 7.50 16.19 -15.46
CA PRO A 132 6.43 16.67 -14.59
C PRO A 132 6.47 18.20 -14.46
N LYS A 133 5.31 18.83 -14.27
CA LYS A 133 5.21 20.29 -14.00
C LYS A 133 5.82 20.66 -12.65
N HIS A 134 5.71 19.76 -11.69
CA HIS A 134 6.22 19.91 -10.33
C HIS A 134 7.01 18.66 -9.93
N TRP A 135 8.11 18.86 -9.23
CA TRP A 135 8.93 17.77 -8.69
C TRP A 135 9.59 18.20 -7.38
N LEU A 136 9.92 17.24 -6.55
CA LEU A 136 10.70 17.47 -5.34
C LEU A 136 12.18 17.62 -5.71
N LYS A 137 12.82 18.63 -5.16
CA LYS A 137 14.27 18.82 -5.30
C LYS A 137 15.00 17.91 -4.32
N VAL A 138 16.06 17.27 -4.78
CA VAL A 138 16.93 16.49 -3.89
C VAL A 138 17.70 17.47 -3.00
N ALA A 139 17.60 17.29 -1.69
CA ALA A 139 18.37 18.09 -0.73
C ALA A 139 19.85 17.69 -0.78
N THR A 140 20.73 18.69 -0.73
CA THR A 140 22.18 18.50 -0.72
C THR A 140 22.74 18.34 0.69
N ARG A 141 21.98 18.76 1.72
CA ARG A 141 22.30 18.50 3.13
C ARG A 141 21.43 17.39 3.68
N GLY A 142 21.95 16.65 4.66
CA GLY A 142 21.14 15.69 5.42
C GLY A 142 20.13 16.37 6.35
N VAL A 143 19.33 15.59 7.04
CA VAL A 143 18.39 16.03 8.07
C VAL A 143 19.07 16.01 9.45
N GLY A 144 18.66 16.92 10.34
CA GLY A 144 19.15 17.02 11.71
C GLY A 144 18.00 16.95 12.73
N PRO A 145 18.34 16.85 14.03
CA PRO A 145 17.35 16.89 15.08
C PRO A 145 16.50 18.18 15.01
N GLY A 146 15.16 18.01 15.06
CA GLY A 146 14.22 19.13 14.99
C GLY A 146 13.80 19.52 13.56
N ASP A 147 14.40 18.98 12.51
CA ASP A 147 13.94 19.23 11.14
C ASP A 147 12.55 18.58 10.91
N LEU A 148 11.67 19.32 10.24
CA LEU A 148 10.39 18.74 9.78
C LEU A 148 10.67 17.79 8.61
N VAL A 149 10.20 16.57 8.75
CA VAL A 149 10.29 15.54 7.70
C VAL A 149 8.91 15.02 7.31
N TRP A 150 8.76 14.68 6.03
CA TRP A 150 7.56 14.06 5.49
C TRP A 150 7.92 12.74 4.84
N ILE A 151 7.11 11.73 5.07
CA ILE A 151 7.23 10.41 4.44
C ILE A 151 5.97 10.18 3.59
N PRO A 152 5.91 10.70 2.35
CA PRO A 152 4.80 10.46 1.46
C PRO A 152 4.88 9.04 0.89
N GLY A 153 3.73 8.38 0.74
CA GLY A 153 3.70 7.05 0.19
C GLY A 153 2.35 6.37 0.39
N TYR A 154 2.34 5.06 0.16
CA TYR A 154 1.17 4.22 0.31
C TYR A 154 1.40 3.23 1.47
N PRO A 155 1.23 3.68 2.72
CA PRO A 155 1.42 2.82 3.88
C PRO A 155 0.40 1.68 3.87
N GLY A 156 0.72 0.59 4.56
CA GLY A 156 -0.22 -0.49 4.82
C GLY A 156 -1.33 -0.06 5.79
N ARG A 157 -1.90 -1.01 6.49
CA ARG A 157 -2.98 -0.76 7.46
C ARG A 157 -2.41 -0.69 8.87
N THR A 158 -2.89 0.29 9.64
CA THR A 158 -2.75 0.34 11.10
C THR A 158 -4.14 0.24 11.74
N PHE A 159 -4.21 -0.42 12.89
CA PHE A 159 -5.45 -0.61 13.62
C PHE A 159 -5.29 0.02 14.99
N ARG A 160 -5.75 1.25 15.15
CA ARG A 160 -5.57 2.03 16.39
C ARG A 160 -6.70 1.85 17.40
N TYR A 161 -7.86 1.38 16.94
CA TYR A 161 -9.12 1.37 17.70
C TYR A 161 -9.71 -0.03 17.79
N ARG A 162 -8.87 -1.06 17.77
CA ARG A 162 -9.33 -2.43 18.03
C ARG A 162 -9.74 -2.59 19.49
N THR A 163 -10.79 -3.38 19.69
CA THR A 163 -11.21 -3.83 21.01
C THR A 163 -10.27 -4.89 21.59
N ALA A 164 -10.28 -5.06 22.90
CA ALA A 164 -9.54 -6.13 23.56
C ALA A 164 -9.92 -7.51 23.01
N ALA A 165 -11.22 -7.73 22.74
CA ALA A 165 -11.72 -8.99 22.19
C ALA A 165 -11.17 -9.27 20.77
N GLU A 166 -11.10 -8.24 19.89
CA GLU A 166 -10.52 -8.37 18.55
C GLU A 166 -9.01 -8.66 18.59
N VAL A 167 -8.29 -8.00 19.51
CA VAL A 167 -6.85 -8.25 19.70
C VAL A 167 -6.63 -9.67 20.20
N ARG A 168 -7.40 -10.13 21.17
CA ARG A 168 -7.36 -11.51 21.69
C ARG A 168 -7.62 -12.54 20.59
N ALA A 169 -8.71 -12.39 19.84
CA ALA A 169 -9.03 -13.29 18.73
C ALA A 169 -7.93 -13.31 17.66
N THR A 170 -7.32 -12.15 17.37
CA THR A 170 -6.21 -12.05 16.42
C THR A 170 -4.97 -12.78 16.94
N ARG A 171 -4.61 -12.58 18.21
CA ARG A 171 -3.47 -13.22 18.87
C ARG A 171 -3.64 -14.74 19.01
N GLU A 172 -4.83 -15.20 19.38
CA GLU A 172 -5.07 -16.62 19.66
C GLU A 172 -5.29 -17.45 18.39
N HIS A 173 -5.81 -16.84 17.34
CA HIS A 173 -6.25 -17.60 16.16
C HIS A 173 -5.63 -17.11 14.85
N ALA A 174 -5.79 -15.85 14.49
CA ALA A 174 -5.45 -15.39 13.14
C ALA A 174 -3.92 -15.36 12.90
N MET A 175 -3.16 -14.79 13.84
CA MET A 175 -1.70 -14.71 13.71
C MET A 175 -1.02 -16.07 13.75
N PRO A 176 -1.30 -17.00 14.71
CA PRO A 176 -0.67 -18.31 14.73
C PRO A 176 -0.96 -19.13 13.48
N ARG A 177 -2.21 -19.11 12.99
CA ARG A 177 -2.57 -19.80 11.73
C ARG A 177 -1.82 -19.26 10.53
N PHE A 178 -1.68 -17.92 10.45
CA PHE A 178 -0.91 -17.31 9.37
C PHE A 178 0.56 -17.69 9.44
N VAL A 179 1.19 -17.61 10.63
CA VAL A 179 2.60 -17.95 10.84
C VAL A 179 2.86 -19.39 10.40
N GLN A 180 2.04 -20.33 10.84
CA GLN A 180 2.18 -21.74 10.46
C GLN A 180 2.00 -21.92 8.95
N GLY A 181 0.92 -21.41 8.37
CA GLY A 181 0.64 -21.57 6.94
C GLY A 181 1.68 -20.88 6.05
N ALA A 182 2.21 -19.73 6.47
CA ALA A 182 3.29 -19.05 5.77
C ALA A 182 4.59 -19.85 5.82
N SER A 183 4.95 -20.40 6.99
CA SER A 183 6.12 -21.26 7.17
C SER A 183 6.06 -22.48 6.25
N ASP A 184 4.92 -23.19 6.24
CA ASP A 184 4.73 -24.37 5.40
C ASP A 184 4.83 -24.06 3.91
N LEU A 185 4.23 -22.91 3.50
CA LEU A 185 4.26 -22.48 2.10
C LEU A 185 5.66 -22.00 1.68
N ILE A 186 6.39 -21.29 2.53
CA ILE A 186 7.79 -20.89 2.26
C ILE A 186 8.62 -22.15 2.06
N ALA A 187 8.56 -23.12 2.97
CA ALA A 187 9.30 -24.37 2.86
C ALA A 187 8.98 -25.15 1.57
N LEU A 188 7.71 -25.11 1.11
CA LEU A 188 7.32 -25.69 -0.17
C LEU A 188 7.96 -24.96 -1.35
N LEU A 189 7.85 -23.61 -1.39
CA LEU A 189 8.39 -22.79 -2.47
C LEU A 189 9.91 -22.89 -2.55
N GLU A 190 10.61 -22.94 -1.41
CA GLU A 190 12.07 -23.12 -1.36
C GLU A 190 12.49 -24.49 -1.92
N ARG A 191 11.76 -25.56 -1.63
CA ARG A 191 12.02 -26.87 -2.26
C ARG A 191 11.83 -26.81 -3.77
N GLU A 192 10.78 -26.14 -4.25
CA GLU A 192 10.53 -25.97 -5.69
C GLU A 192 11.62 -25.10 -6.38
N ASN A 193 12.26 -24.19 -5.67
CA ASN A 193 13.39 -23.37 -6.18
C ASN A 193 14.57 -24.25 -6.63
N GLY A 194 14.72 -25.46 -6.06
CA GLY A 194 15.70 -26.45 -6.52
C GLY A 194 15.53 -26.92 -7.98
N ARG A 195 14.35 -26.65 -8.59
CA ARG A 195 14.08 -26.95 -10.01
C ARG A 195 14.77 -25.99 -10.99
N GLY A 196 15.35 -24.89 -10.54
CA GLY A 196 16.16 -24.00 -11.33
C GLY A 196 15.90 -22.50 -11.10
N ARG A 197 16.81 -21.69 -11.65
CA ARG A 197 16.83 -20.23 -11.46
C ARG A 197 15.52 -19.53 -11.85
N ALA A 198 14.87 -19.97 -12.94
CA ALA A 198 13.61 -19.34 -13.38
C ALA A 198 12.49 -19.53 -12.36
N VAL A 199 12.40 -20.70 -11.72
CA VAL A 199 11.44 -20.99 -10.66
C VAL A 199 11.76 -20.17 -9.40
N ALA A 200 13.03 -20.10 -9.00
CA ALA A 200 13.46 -19.31 -7.86
C ALA A 200 13.13 -17.81 -8.03
N LEU A 201 13.35 -17.25 -9.23
CA LEU A 201 12.98 -15.86 -9.53
C LEU A 201 11.46 -15.64 -9.49
N ALA A 202 10.67 -16.59 -9.99
CA ALA A 202 9.21 -16.49 -9.96
C ALA A 202 8.65 -16.53 -8.52
N ASN A 203 9.28 -17.30 -7.64
CA ASN A 203 8.86 -17.44 -6.24
C ASN A 203 9.40 -16.33 -5.33
N TYR A 204 10.45 -15.62 -5.74
CA TYR A 204 11.21 -14.69 -4.89
C TYR A 204 10.32 -13.67 -4.17
N ALA A 205 9.54 -12.90 -4.91
CA ALA A 205 8.67 -11.88 -4.32
C ALA A 205 7.63 -12.45 -3.36
N ARG A 206 7.11 -13.66 -3.65
CA ARG A 206 6.12 -14.33 -2.81
C ARG A 206 6.72 -14.81 -1.50
N ILE A 207 7.91 -15.42 -1.54
CA ILE A 207 8.64 -15.86 -0.34
C ILE A 207 8.93 -14.64 0.55
N ARG A 208 9.48 -13.55 -0.01
CA ARG A 208 9.77 -12.32 0.73
C ARG A 208 8.54 -11.70 1.38
N GLY A 209 7.41 -11.63 0.66
CA GLY A 209 6.16 -11.11 1.19
C GLY A 209 5.58 -11.94 2.34
N LEU A 210 5.66 -13.27 2.24
CA LEU A 210 5.24 -14.19 3.30
C LEU A 210 6.15 -14.06 4.53
N ALA A 211 7.47 -14.09 4.35
CA ALA A 211 8.46 -13.97 5.42
C ALA A 211 8.32 -12.63 6.16
N ASN A 212 8.15 -11.52 5.43
CA ASN A 212 7.93 -10.21 6.02
C ASN A 212 6.69 -10.17 6.94
N THR A 213 5.56 -10.74 6.50
CA THR A 213 4.33 -10.76 7.31
C THR A 213 4.44 -11.75 8.47
N MET A 214 5.06 -12.91 8.25
CA MET A 214 5.29 -13.92 9.27
C MET A 214 6.12 -13.35 10.42
N LYS A 215 7.28 -12.74 10.12
CA LYS A 215 8.15 -12.13 11.13
C LYS A 215 7.47 -11.01 11.90
N LYS A 216 6.67 -10.18 11.22
CA LYS A 216 5.84 -9.16 11.91
C LYS A 216 4.90 -9.78 12.93
N TYR A 217 4.19 -10.85 12.56
CA TYR A 217 3.25 -11.50 13.46
C TYR A 217 3.92 -12.24 14.61
N GLU A 218 5.07 -12.87 14.37
CA GLU A 218 5.89 -13.47 15.44
C GLU A 218 6.32 -12.43 16.46
N GLY A 219 6.82 -11.26 16.00
CA GLY A 219 7.16 -10.16 16.88
C GLY A 219 5.98 -9.59 17.65
N GLN A 220 4.79 -9.47 17.03
CA GLN A 220 3.58 -9.04 17.70
C GLN A 220 3.09 -10.07 18.74
N LEU A 221 3.11 -11.35 18.40
CA LEU A 221 2.77 -12.44 19.34
C LEU A 221 3.70 -12.42 20.57
N LEU A 222 4.99 -12.23 20.33
CA LEU A 222 5.98 -12.11 21.40
C LEU A 222 5.69 -10.89 22.30
N ALA A 223 5.38 -9.74 21.70
CA ALA A 223 5.06 -8.51 22.45
C ALA A 223 3.76 -8.59 23.25
N MET A 224 2.78 -9.39 22.78
CA MET A 224 1.49 -9.54 23.45
C MET A 224 1.41 -10.72 24.43
N ARG A 225 2.50 -11.45 24.63
CA ARG A 225 2.50 -12.70 25.41
C ARG A 225 2.14 -12.52 26.90
N ASP A 226 2.44 -11.35 27.48
CA ASP A 226 2.20 -11.04 28.89
C ASP A 226 0.80 -10.50 29.18
N GLY A 227 -0.05 -10.32 28.15
CA GLY A 227 -1.40 -9.82 28.28
C GLY A 227 -1.53 -8.33 28.59
N SER A 228 -0.43 -7.59 28.73
CA SER A 228 -0.44 -6.15 29.09
C SER A 228 -1.20 -5.29 28.07
N VAL A 229 -1.11 -5.61 26.77
CA VAL A 229 -1.80 -4.91 25.69
C VAL A 229 -3.31 -5.07 25.84
N GLU A 230 -3.79 -6.29 26.08
CA GLU A 230 -5.22 -6.58 26.26
C GLU A 230 -5.76 -5.91 27.52
N ALA A 231 -5.04 -5.98 28.65
CA ALA A 231 -5.42 -5.32 29.88
C ALA A 231 -5.54 -3.80 29.72
N ALA A 232 -4.61 -3.17 29.00
CA ALA A 232 -4.66 -1.74 28.71
C ALA A 232 -5.88 -1.37 27.84
N LEU A 233 -6.23 -2.20 26.86
CA LEU A 233 -7.42 -2.00 26.03
C LEU A 233 -8.72 -2.19 26.84
N GLU A 234 -8.81 -3.20 27.69
CA GLU A 234 -9.96 -3.44 28.58
C GLU A 234 -10.18 -2.25 29.53
N ALA A 235 -9.11 -1.70 30.12
CA ALA A 235 -9.18 -0.52 30.96
C ALA A 235 -9.68 0.73 30.18
N ARG A 236 -9.22 0.90 28.94
CA ARG A 236 -9.69 1.98 28.06
C ARG A 236 -11.17 1.82 27.70
N GLU A 237 -11.60 0.62 27.36
CA GLU A 237 -13.00 0.31 27.05
C GLU A 237 -13.92 0.54 28.25
N ALA A 238 -13.46 0.16 29.46
CA ALA A 238 -14.21 0.43 30.70
C ALA A 238 -14.45 1.94 30.90
N LYS A 239 -13.37 2.74 30.73
CA LYS A 239 -13.48 4.19 30.81
C LYS A 239 -14.44 4.78 29.77
N LEU A 240 -14.41 4.32 28.52
CA LEU A 240 -15.33 4.78 27.47
C LEU A 240 -16.80 4.46 27.81
N ARG A 241 -17.07 3.35 28.52
CA ARG A 241 -18.43 3.01 28.97
C ARG A 241 -18.90 3.85 30.14
N GLU A 242 -17.98 4.34 30.99
CA GLU A 242 -18.29 5.26 32.10
C GLU A 242 -18.61 6.66 31.57
N ASP A 243 -17.96 7.07 30.46
CA ASP A 243 -18.11 8.40 29.86
C ASP A 243 -19.32 8.49 28.90
N ALA A 244 -20.01 7.38 28.58
CA ALA A 244 -21.12 7.29 27.61
C ALA A 244 -22.48 7.28 28.30
#